data_0a3d64a93008ec12754212f11be14337
#
_entry.id   0a3d64a93008ec12754212f11be14337
#
_cell.length_a   1.000
_cell.length_b   1.000
_cell.length_c   1.000
_cell.angle_alpha   90.00
_cell.angle_beta   90.00
_cell.angle_gamma   90.00
#
_symmetry.space_group_name_H-M   'P 1'
#
loop_
_entity.id
_entity.type
_entity.pdbx_description
1 polymer ?
#
loop_
_entity_poly.entity_id
_entity_poly.type
_entity_poly.pdbx_seq_one_letter_code
_entity_poly.pdbx_strand_id
1 'polypeptide(L)'
;MMNLEDLDRVTLVAGAPSSGKTEFALGMLVAAMRRYGDGNAVMTVSGRQIADALGDRAIRELSAVSQARPVTTLPAVAFRLLTAVRSSQGEPLPKLLNGAEQDVIIRKVLASHVEHRQHGDDCATCDLLRTYFAVSEWSG
;
A
#
# COMPACT_ATOMS: atom_id res chain seq x y z
N MET A 1 29.47 -0.30 -6.55
CA MET A 1 28.37 -0.05 -5.61
C MET A 1 27.45 0.96 -6.28
N MET A 2 26.21 0.60 -6.57
CA MET A 2 25.26 1.49 -7.27
C MET A 2 24.79 2.59 -6.31
N ASN A 3 24.89 3.85 -6.74
CA ASN A 3 24.48 4.99 -5.94
C ASN A 3 23.06 5.43 -6.32
N LEU A 4 22.40 6.23 -5.45
CA LEU A 4 21.08 6.82 -5.76
C LEU A 4 21.08 7.65 -7.06
N GLU A 5 22.22 8.22 -7.42
CA GLU A 5 22.37 9.03 -8.64
C GLU A 5 22.43 8.18 -9.92
N ASP A 6 22.74 6.88 -9.77
CA ASP A 6 22.81 5.93 -10.88
C ASP A 6 21.43 5.31 -11.19
N LEU A 7 20.38 5.68 -10.40
CA LEU A 7 19.04 5.16 -10.60
C LEU A 7 18.25 6.02 -11.60
N ASP A 8 17.73 5.35 -12.60
CA ASP A 8 16.72 5.94 -13.48
C ASP A 8 15.40 6.20 -12.73
N ARG A 9 14.50 6.94 -13.35
CA ARG A 9 13.15 7.21 -12.81
C ARG A 9 12.40 5.94 -12.39
N VAL A 10 12.62 4.84 -13.08
CA VAL A 10 12.14 3.50 -12.75
C VAL A 10 13.28 2.52 -12.92
N THR A 11 13.67 1.86 -11.85
CA THR A 11 14.74 0.85 -11.84
C THR A 11 14.18 -0.49 -11.42
N LEU A 12 14.37 -1.53 -12.24
CA LEU A 12 14.01 -2.91 -11.92
C LEU A 12 15.23 -3.67 -11.39
N VAL A 13 15.13 -4.20 -10.17
CA VAL A 13 16.15 -5.06 -9.57
C VAL A 13 15.66 -6.52 -9.61
N ALA A 14 16.25 -7.33 -10.47
CA ALA A 14 15.94 -8.74 -10.63
C ALA A 14 17.04 -9.64 -10.07
N GLY A 15 16.69 -10.84 -9.63
CA GLY A 15 17.63 -11.84 -9.11
C GLY A 15 16.92 -13.05 -8.52
N ALA A 16 17.67 -14.14 -8.31
CA ALA A 16 17.19 -15.35 -7.68
C ALA A 16 16.65 -15.10 -6.25
N PRO A 17 15.83 -15.99 -5.67
CA PRO A 17 15.54 -15.95 -4.23
C PRO A 17 16.83 -15.86 -3.40
N SER A 18 16.78 -15.11 -2.31
CA SER A 18 17.93 -14.90 -1.40
C SER A 18 19.18 -14.23 -2.01
N SER A 19 19.06 -13.59 -3.17
CA SER A 19 20.18 -12.88 -3.83
C SER A 19 20.50 -11.48 -3.24
N GLY A 20 19.89 -11.11 -2.11
CA GLY A 20 20.14 -9.82 -1.48
C GLY A 20 19.31 -8.63 -2.00
N LYS A 21 18.27 -8.85 -2.81
CA LYS A 21 17.42 -7.76 -3.33
C LYS A 21 16.80 -6.88 -2.24
N THR A 22 16.34 -7.50 -1.16
CA THR A 22 15.75 -6.78 -0.01
C THR A 22 16.81 -5.95 0.71
N GLU A 23 18.02 -6.50 0.88
CA GLU A 23 19.17 -5.79 1.45
C GLU A 23 19.56 -4.58 0.61
N PHE A 24 19.61 -4.77 -0.71
CA PHE A 24 19.86 -3.70 -1.64
C PHE A 24 18.79 -2.59 -1.52
N ALA A 25 17.49 -2.95 -1.55
CA ALA A 25 16.40 -1.99 -1.44
C ALA A 25 16.41 -1.25 -0.08
N LEU A 26 16.74 -1.94 1.01
CA LEU A 26 16.88 -1.34 2.33
C LEU A 26 18.05 -0.35 2.38
N GLY A 27 19.20 -0.72 1.83
CA GLY A 27 20.36 0.16 1.71
C GLY A 27 20.05 1.43 0.90
N MET A 28 19.31 1.30 -0.20
CA MET A 28 18.85 2.43 -1.00
C MET A 28 17.87 3.33 -0.24
N LEU A 29 16.94 2.75 0.54
CA LEU A 29 16.05 3.50 1.42
C LEU A 29 16.85 4.33 2.44
N VAL A 30 17.79 3.70 3.14
CA VAL A 30 18.63 4.38 4.15
C VAL A 30 19.45 5.51 3.50
N ALA A 31 20.03 5.26 2.33
CA ALA A 31 20.76 6.29 1.57
C ALA A 31 19.86 7.46 1.16
N ALA A 32 18.62 7.17 0.70
CA ALA A 32 17.64 8.18 0.33
C ALA A 32 17.20 9.02 1.54
N MET A 33 16.96 8.40 2.69
CA MET A 33 16.60 9.10 3.91
C MET A 33 17.72 10.01 4.41
N ARG A 34 18.98 9.57 4.33
CA ARG A 34 20.14 10.41 4.68
C ARG A 34 20.29 11.62 3.77
N ARG A 35 19.99 11.46 2.48
CA ARG A 35 20.16 12.52 1.48
C ARG A 35 19.01 13.50 1.44
N TYR A 36 17.77 13.01 1.49
CA TYR A 36 16.57 13.82 1.27
C TYR A 36 15.80 14.15 2.56
N GLY A 37 16.22 13.58 3.67
CA GLY A 37 15.57 13.75 4.97
C GLY A 37 14.52 12.69 5.27
N ASP A 38 14.18 12.60 6.55
CA ASP A 38 13.19 11.67 7.08
C ASP A 38 11.80 11.96 6.51
N GLY A 39 11.09 10.94 6.09
CA GLY A 39 9.76 11.04 5.50
C GLY A 39 9.71 11.26 3.97
N ASN A 40 10.83 11.56 3.32
CA ASN A 40 10.89 11.77 1.86
C ASN A 40 11.22 10.50 1.05
N ALA A 41 11.44 9.38 1.74
CA ALA A 41 11.61 8.08 1.13
C ALA A 41 10.75 7.05 1.85
N VAL A 42 10.19 6.11 1.09
CA VAL A 42 9.36 5.03 1.64
C VAL A 42 9.62 3.74 0.87
N MET A 43 9.72 2.64 1.60
CA MET A 43 9.75 1.29 1.04
C MET A 43 8.41 0.61 1.31
N THR A 44 7.81 0.02 0.27
CA THR A 44 6.58 -0.76 0.43
C THR A 44 6.86 -2.24 0.34
N VAL A 45 6.15 -3.00 1.18
CA VAL A 45 6.21 -4.46 1.25
C VAL A 45 4.81 -5.05 1.31
N SER A 46 4.70 -6.35 1.01
CA SER A 46 3.40 -7.03 0.92
C SER A 46 2.72 -7.27 2.27
N GLY A 47 3.46 -7.31 3.39
CA GLY A 47 2.93 -7.69 4.69
C GLY A 47 3.38 -6.77 5.82
N ARG A 48 2.50 -6.58 6.82
CA ARG A 48 2.74 -5.72 7.98
C ARG A 48 3.92 -6.19 8.83
N GLN A 49 4.01 -7.51 9.09
CA GLN A 49 5.12 -8.07 9.87
C GLN A 49 6.48 -7.83 9.21
N ILE A 50 6.55 -7.95 7.88
CA ILE A 50 7.75 -7.65 7.11
C ILE A 50 8.06 -6.15 7.19
N ALA A 51 7.04 -5.30 7.10
CA ALA A 51 7.19 -3.85 7.23
C ALA A 51 7.77 -3.44 8.57
N ASP A 52 7.28 -4.01 9.67
CA ASP A 52 7.75 -3.72 11.02
C ASP A 52 9.22 -4.18 11.20
N ALA A 53 9.54 -5.41 10.80
CA ALA A 53 10.91 -5.96 10.92
C ALA A 53 11.96 -5.17 10.12
N LEU A 54 11.64 -4.81 8.87
CA LEU A 54 12.53 -4.02 8.01
C LEU A 54 12.58 -2.55 8.44
N GLY A 55 11.47 -2.00 8.95
CA GLY A 55 11.41 -0.65 9.49
C GLY A 55 12.32 -0.46 10.71
N ASP A 56 12.25 -1.38 11.67
CA ASP A 56 13.13 -1.40 12.83
C ASP A 56 14.61 -1.50 12.43
N ARG A 57 14.88 -2.27 11.39
CA ARG A 57 16.24 -2.41 10.86
C ARG A 57 16.72 -1.10 10.20
N ALA A 58 15.90 -0.47 9.36
CA ALA A 58 16.22 0.82 8.74
C ALA A 58 16.52 1.89 9.79
N ILE A 59 15.72 1.98 10.84
CA ILE A 59 15.91 2.93 11.93
C ILE A 59 17.24 2.68 12.67
N ARG A 60 17.56 1.43 12.96
CA ARG A 60 18.85 1.08 13.58
C ARG A 60 20.05 1.49 12.70
N GLU A 61 19.97 1.29 11.39
CA GLU A 61 21.05 1.67 10.45
C GLU A 61 21.19 3.19 10.29
N LEU A 62 20.11 3.93 10.49
CA LEU A 62 20.13 5.40 10.48
C LEU A 62 20.75 5.98 11.74
N SER A 63 20.81 5.23 12.86
CA SER A 63 21.25 5.70 14.18
C SER A 63 20.51 6.98 14.63
N ALA A 64 19.28 7.18 14.18
CA ALA A 64 18.47 8.35 14.43
C ALA A 64 17.10 7.97 14.98
N VAL A 65 16.54 8.81 15.82
CA VAL A 65 15.14 8.69 16.24
C VAL A 65 14.28 9.23 15.09
N SER A 66 13.75 8.32 14.27
CA SER A 66 12.82 8.68 13.20
C SER A 66 11.38 8.58 13.70
N GLN A 67 10.60 9.64 13.49
CA GLN A 67 9.16 9.62 13.73
C GLN A 67 8.39 9.03 12.55
N ALA A 68 9.01 8.92 11.38
CA ALA A 68 8.41 8.33 10.19
C ALA A 68 8.58 6.81 10.21
N ARG A 69 7.57 6.09 9.72
CA ARG A 69 7.69 4.66 9.39
C ARG A 69 8.19 4.53 7.95
N PRO A 70 9.49 4.30 7.76
CA PRO A 70 10.10 4.31 6.42
C PRO A 70 9.71 3.07 5.60
N VAL A 71 9.33 1.97 6.28
CA VAL A 71 8.83 0.75 5.62
C VAL A 71 7.38 0.54 6.01
N THR A 72 6.52 0.28 5.02
CA THR A 72 5.08 0.13 5.23
C THR A 72 4.43 -0.69 4.11
N THR A 73 3.12 -0.87 4.13
CA THR A 73 2.38 -1.52 3.04
C THR A 73 1.84 -0.47 2.06
N LEU A 74 1.64 -0.87 0.79
CA LEU A 74 1.10 0.04 -0.23
C LEU A 74 -0.29 0.62 0.16
N PRO A 75 -1.25 -0.15 0.72
CA PRO A 75 -2.50 0.43 1.21
C PRO A 75 -2.30 1.48 2.31
N ALA A 76 -1.31 1.31 3.19
CA ALA A 76 -1.02 2.30 4.23
C ALA A 76 -0.43 3.60 3.66
N VAL A 77 0.39 3.52 2.58
CA VAL A 77 0.85 4.72 1.85
C VAL A 77 -0.33 5.44 1.21
N ALA A 78 -1.19 4.70 0.51
CA ALA A 78 -2.37 5.27 -0.14
C ALA A 78 -3.29 5.98 0.87
N PHE A 79 -3.53 5.36 2.03
CA PHE A 79 -4.33 5.95 3.10
C PHE A 79 -3.70 7.23 3.66
N ARG A 80 -2.39 7.26 3.88
CA ARG A 80 -1.66 8.46 4.34
C ARG A 80 -1.77 9.60 3.33
N LEU A 81 -1.58 9.31 2.03
CA LEU A 81 -1.72 10.30 0.97
C LEU A 81 -3.14 10.86 0.90
N LEU A 82 -4.15 10.00 0.95
CA LEU A 82 -5.55 10.41 0.95
C LEU A 82 -5.87 11.30 2.16
N THR A 83 -5.38 10.92 3.33
CA THR A 83 -5.56 11.70 4.56
C THR A 83 -4.91 13.07 4.44
N ALA A 84 -3.69 13.16 3.91
CA ALA A 84 -2.98 14.41 3.72
C ALA A 84 -3.70 15.34 2.73
N VAL A 85 -4.17 14.81 1.60
CA VAL A 85 -4.93 15.56 0.59
C VAL A 85 -6.23 16.11 1.18
N ARG A 86 -7.04 15.27 1.83
CA ARG A 86 -8.29 15.70 2.44
C ARG A 86 -8.08 16.72 3.54
N SER A 87 -7.07 16.53 4.38
CA SER A 87 -6.71 17.48 5.41
C SER A 87 -6.35 18.86 4.83
N SER A 88 -5.59 18.89 3.72
CA SER A 88 -5.23 20.15 3.05
C SER A 88 -6.43 20.87 2.41
N GLN A 89 -7.50 20.13 2.09
CA GLN A 89 -8.74 20.65 1.51
C GLN A 89 -9.80 21.01 2.57
N GLY A 90 -9.50 20.76 3.87
CA GLY A 90 -10.47 20.94 4.95
C GLY A 90 -11.62 19.93 4.91
N GLU A 91 -11.45 18.81 4.21
CA GLU A 91 -12.44 17.76 4.11
C GLU A 91 -12.38 16.79 5.31
N PRO A 92 -13.50 16.09 5.61
CA PRO A 92 -13.48 15.03 6.62
C PRO A 92 -12.43 13.97 6.34
N LEU A 93 -11.70 13.57 7.37
CA LEU A 93 -10.66 12.54 7.23
C LEU A 93 -11.28 11.19 6.85
N PRO A 94 -10.61 10.40 5.98
CA PRO A 94 -11.09 9.09 5.60
C PRO A 94 -11.08 8.15 6.82
N LYS A 95 -12.12 7.33 6.95
CA LYS A 95 -12.20 6.28 7.96
C LYS A 95 -11.83 4.94 7.32
N LEU A 96 -10.97 4.18 7.99
CA LEU A 96 -10.76 2.77 7.63
C LEU A 96 -11.99 1.97 8.04
N LEU A 97 -12.57 1.26 7.07
CA LEU A 97 -13.70 0.36 7.32
C LEU A 97 -13.17 -0.97 7.87
N ASN A 98 -13.87 -1.53 8.84
CA ASN A 98 -13.69 -2.93 9.21
C ASN A 98 -14.43 -3.84 8.20
N GLY A 99 -14.20 -5.16 8.25
CA GLY A 99 -14.80 -6.11 7.31
C GLY A 99 -16.32 -6.03 7.26
N ALA A 100 -16.98 -5.95 8.41
CA ALA A 100 -18.45 -5.86 8.48
C ALA A 100 -19.00 -4.55 7.88
N GLU A 101 -18.33 -3.42 8.12
CA GLU A 101 -18.70 -2.13 7.51
C GLU A 101 -18.50 -2.16 5.98
N GLN A 102 -17.43 -2.80 5.53
CA GLN A 102 -17.14 -3.00 4.11
C GLN A 102 -18.22 -3.83 3.42
N ASP A 103 -18.64 -4.95 4.03
CA ASP A 103 -19.70 -5.81 3.50
C ASP A 103 -21.05 -5.06 3.38
N VAL A 104 -21.38 -4.24 4.36
CA VAL A 104 -22.61 -3.42 4.30
C VAL A 104 -22.57 -2.45 3.12
N ILE A 105 -21.44 -1.79 2.89
CA ILE A 105 -21.28 -0.86 1.77
C ILE A 105 -21.35 -1.59 0.44
N ILE A 106 -20.64 -2.71 0.32
CA ILE A 106 -20.65 -3.54 -0.90
C ILE A 106 -22.07 -4.01 -1.22
N ARG A 107 -22.81 -4.51 -0.22
CA ARG A 107 -24.21 -4.93 -0.40
C ARG A 107 -25.12 -3.78 -0.86
N LYS A 108 -24.93 -2.56 -0.33
CA LYS A 108 -25.68 -1.39 -0.79
C LYS A 108 -25.38 -1.03 -2.24
N VAL A 109 -24.10 -1.03 -2.61
CA VAL A 109 -23.67 -0.77 -4.01
C VAL A 109 -24.24 -1.83 -4.94
N LEU A 110 -24.23 -3.10 -4.53
CA LEU A 110 -24.84 -4.19 -5.27
C LEU A 110 -26.33 -4.03 -5.46
N ALA A 111 -27.06 -3.74 -4.39
CA ALA A 111 -28.51 -3.56 -4.47
C ALA A 111 -28.86 -2.44 -5.46
N SER A 112 -28.18 -1.29 -5.36
CA SER A 112 -28.39 -0.19 -6.31
C SER A 112 -28.01 -0.56 -7.74
N HIS A 113 -26.97 -1.37 -7.94
CA HIS A 113 -26.53 -1.81 -9.27
C HIS A 113 -27.54 -2.79 -9.90
N VAL A 114 -28.12 -3.68 -9.10
CA VAL A 114 -29.17 -4.62 -9.56
C VAL A 114 -30.48 -3.91 -9.88
N GLU A 115 -30.84 -2.87 -9.13
CA GLU A 115 -32.04 -2.07 -9.39
C GLU A 115 -31.94 -1.26 -10.70
N HIS A 116 -30.74 -0.86 -11.11
CA HIS A 116 -30.49 -0.11 -12.35
C HIS A 116 -30.28 -1.02 -13.58
N ARG A 117 -30.99 -2.11 -13.70
CA ARG A 117 -30.91 -3.21 -14.70
C ARG A 117 -30.84 -2.79 -16.18
N GLN A 118 -29.84 -2.05 -16.58
CA GLN A 118 -29.53 -1.79 -18.00
C GLN A 118 -28.15 -2.34 -18.40
N HIS A 119 -27.66 -3.34 -17.65
CA HIS A 119 -26.34 -3.90 -17.88
C HIS A 119 -26.47 -5.17 -18.73
N GLY A 120 -25.82 -5.17 -19.91
CA GLY A 120 -25.62 -6.37 -20.71
C GLY A 120 -24.74 -7.39 -19.99
N ASP A 121 -24.62 -8.59 -20.54
CA ASP A 121 -23.84 -9.70 -19.99
C ASP A 121 -22.34 -9.39 -19.79
N ASP A 122 -21.80 -8.32 -20.40
CA ASP A 122 -20.39 -7.91 -20.35
C ASP A 122 -20.09 -6.85 -19.28
N CYS A 123 -20.89 -6.72 -18.24
CA CYS A 123 -20.62 -5.75 -17.18
C CYS A 123 -19.50 -6.18 -16.25
N ALA A 124 -18.30 -5.58 -16.39
CA ALA A 124 -17.13 -5.85 -15.55
C ALA A 124 -17.38 -5.68 -14.05
N THR A 125 -18.28 -4.78 -13.64
CA THR A 125 -18.70 -4.61 -12.25
C THR A 125 -19.49 -5.81 -11.75
N CYS A 126 -20.39 -6.36 -12.57
CA CYS A 126 -21.15 -7.57 -12.22
C CYS A 126 -20.22 -8.78 -12.04
N ASP A 127 -19.21 -8.93 -12.89
CA ASP A 127 -18.24 -10.03 -12.81
C ASP A 127 -17.34 -9.90 -11.57
N LEU A 128 -16.88 -8.69 -11.26
CA LEU A 128 -16.13 -8.42 -10.04
C LEU A 128 -16.94 -8.78 -8.80
N LEU A 129 -18.21 -8.46 -8.79
CA LEU A 129 -19.10 -8.71 -7.68
C LEU A 129 -19.47 -10.19 -7.53
N ARG A 130 -19.67 -10.92 -8.62
CA ARG A 130 -19.82 -12.38 -8.61
C ARG A 130 -18.58 -13.05 -8.03
N THR A 131 -17.40 -12.60 -8.42
CA THR A 131 -16.12 -13.13 -7.92
C THR A 131 -15.96 -12.83 -6.42
N TYR A 132 -16.31 -11.65 -5.96
CA TYR A 132 -16.23 -11.27 -4.55
C TYR A 132 -17.15 -12.12 -3.66
N PHE A 133 -18.38 -12.36 -4.08
CA PHE A 133 -19.31 -13.19 -3.31
C PHE A 133 -18.98 -14.66 -3.33
N ALA A 134 -18.49 -15.18 -4.45
CA ALA A 134 -18.02 -16.56 -4.51
C ALA A 134 -16.88 -16.83 -3.52
N VAL A 135 -16.00 -15.86 -3.29
CA VAL A 135 -14.91 -15.96 -2.30
C VAL A 135 -15.41 -15.80 -0.87
N SER A 136 -16.43 -14.98 -0.61
CA SER A 136 -16.94 -14.76 0.76
C SER A 136 -17.76 -15.93 1.30
N GLU A 137 -18.40 -16.71 0.42
CA GLU A 137 -19.13 -17.94 0.81
C GLU A 137 -18.20 -19.08 1.24
N TRP A 138 -16.91 -19.03 0.88
CA TRP A 138 -15.92 -20.06 1.23
C TRP A 138 -15.22 -19.81 2.57
N SER A 139 -15.49 -18.69 3.23
CA SER A 139 -14.82 -18.23 4.47
C SER A 139 -15.70 -18.38 5.72
N GLY A 140 -16.79 -19.14 5.61
CA GLY A 140 -17.70 -19.47 6.73
C GLY A 140 -17.43 -20.82 7.37
#